data_9655f7af3fd87bd9feb21aedc50bc912
#
_entry.id   9655f7af3fd87bd9feb21aedc50bc912
#
_cell.length_a   1.000
_cell.length_b   1.000
_cell.length_c   1.000
_cell.angle_alpha   90.00
_cell.angle_beta   90.00
_cell.angle_gamma   90.00
#
_symmetry.space_group_name_H-M   'P 1'
#
loop_
_entity.id
_entity.type
_entity.pdbx_description
1 polymer ?
#
loop_
_entity_poly.entity_id
_entity_poly.type
_entity_poly.pdbx_seq_one_letter_code
_entity_poly.pdbx_strand_id
1 'polypeptide(L)'
;MANLKEQAKALYLYGFPLVVTEATHWGSDDKGFHHLRTFPTDKVNKIVKLNNDTLYSTAWTQLAQTPYLVHIPKITERYYLFPILDAYTNVVESIGTRTPDRAEGDYILLYQDTPVPAGYESYRVIRLQDSLNAVLLRIETRGKADYPVVNRIQDSITIRPLYPERVRPVRQAPEISPAAYIETVSPKEFFTLFAALSVENPIRNEAYVQIFEQFGYDRVTGTFPWDALTAEQQQALTEGSRLGFAEIQKGKRDPQYTVQHRGWLSVIGGVGTYGTDYLQRAETAYGGWGANISSRTAPMLLRRQMTAAHHWKAGTATGCTFRQTVIPTHPCSGRSRCTANPASIWCPIPLDGLRSTPMICRTAAWKRIRTVRWIFSFPLTNRKRNWHGKTGCRRRXXXXEEHFSLALRVYTPDEQTIRGEWEPPVLERI
;
A
#
# COMPACT_ATOMS: atom_id res chain seq x y z
N MET A 1 -8.83 30.26 20.75
CA MET A 1 -8.42 28.88 21.11
C MET A 1 -9.09 27.81 20.25
N ALA A 2 -10.43 27.75 20.13
CA ALA A 2 -11.09 26.72 19.34
C ALA A 2 -10.65 26.72 17.87
N ASN A 3 -10.55 27.88 17.26
CA ASN A 3 -10.13 28.02 15.86
C ASN A 3 -8.69 27.56 15.65
N LEU A 4 -7.73 28.01 16.49
CA LEU A 4 -6.31 27.63 16.35
C LEU A 4 -6.11 26.11 16.48
N LYS A 5 -6.82 25.47 17.38
CA LYS A 5 -6.73 24.02 17.59
C LYS A 5 -7.26 23.23 16.36
N GLU A 6 -8.37 23.66 15.78
CA GLU A 6 -8.92 23.02 14.57
C GLU A 6 -8.00 23.26 13.36
N GLN A 7 -7.43 24.46 13.23
CA GLN A 7 -6.42 24.76 12.22
C GLN A 7 -5.17 23.87 12.37
N ALA A 8 -4.68 23.72 13.60
CA ALA A 8 -3.54 22.86 13.91
C ALA A 8 -3.84 21.39 13.59
N LYS A 9 -5.06 20.91 13.90
CA LYS A 9 -5.50 19.55 13.56
C LYS A 9 -5.51 19.36 12.03
N ALA A 10 -6.11 20.31 11.31
CA ALA A 10 -6.18 20.26 9.86
C ALA A 10 -4.77 20.23 9.24
N LEU A 11 -3.88 21.07 9.75
CA LEU A 11 -2.49 21.14 9.31
C LEU A 11 -1.74 19.82 9.57
N TYR A 12 -1.95 19.22 10.75
CA TYR A 12 -1.39 17.92 11.10
C TYR A 12 -1.84 16.83 10.12
N LEU A 13 -3.16 16.76 9.87
CA LEU A 13 -3.72 15.78 8.92
C LEU A 13 -3.16 15.99 7.51
N TYR A 14 -2.98 17.24 7.09
CA TYR A 14 -2.41 17.56 5.77
C TYR A 14 -0.97 17.07 5.67
N GLY A 15 -0.12 17.39 6.64
CA GLY A 15 1.32 17.08 6.63
C GLY A 15 1.65 15.63 6.98
N PHE A 16 0.71 14.90 7.59
CA PHE A 16 0.93 13.55 8.09
C PHE A 16 1.51 12.59 7.04
N PRO A 17 0.95 12.50 5.81
CA PRO A 17 1.52 11.59 4.80
C PRO A 17 2.95 11.94 4.42
N LEU A 18 3.30 13.21 4.32
CA LEU A 18 4.65 13.65 3.97
C LEU A 18 5.66 13.19 5.03
N VAL A 19 5.33 13.35 6.32
CA VAL A 19 6.21 12.92 7.42
C VAL A 19 6.33 11.40 7.46
N VAL A 20 5.23 10.66 7.23
CA VAL A 20 5.25 9.18 7.14
C VAL A 20 6.11 8.72 5.96
N THR A 21 5.99 9.40 4.81
CA THR A 21 6.76 9.08 3.59
C THR A 21 8.25 9.28 3.85
N GLU A 22 8.62 10.40 4.47
CA GLU A 22 10.01 10.66 4.84
C GLU A 22 10.56 9.61 5.81
N ALA A 23 9.80 9.28 6.85
CA ALA A 23 10.22 8.24 7.81
C ALA A 23 10.36 6.87 7.14
N THR A 24 9.57 6.60 6.10
CA THR A 24 9.64 5.34 5.33
C THR A 24 10.85 5.34 4.38
N HIS A 25 11.25 6.53 3.93
CA HIS A 25 12.38 6.74 3.03
C HIS A 25 13.74 6.55 3.75
N TRP A 26 13.82 6.84 5.04
CA TRP A 26 15.07 6.77 5.80
C TRP A 26 15.77 5.42 5.61
N GLY A 27 17.07 5.46 5.45
CA GLY A 27 17.91 4.29 5.22
C GLY A 27 18.01 3.86 3.75
N SER A 28 17.35 4.58 2.83
CA SER A 28 17.53 4.39 1.39
C SER A 28 18.86 4.99 0.92
N ASP A 29 19.33 4.60 -0.27
CA ASP A 29 20.48 5.23 -0.91
C ASP A 29 20.10 6.10 -2.12
N ASP A 30 18.84 6.01 -2.57
CA ASP A 30 18.26 6.77 -3.69
C ASP A 30 19.02 6.63 -5.02
N LYS A 31 19.78 5.54 -5.18
CA LYS A 31 20.60 5.32 -6.37
C LYS A 31 20.01 4.31 -7.36
N GLY A 32 18.95 3.63 -6.92
CA GLY A 32 18.31 2.63 -7.76
C GLY A 32 17.27 1.82 -7.01
N PHE A 33 16.95 0.66 -7.57
CA PHE A 33 15.97 -0.22 -6.94
C PHE A 33 16.58 -1.06 -5.84
N HIS A 34 15.88 -1.10 -4.73
CA HIS A 34 16.02 -2.16 -3.73
C HIS A 34 15.02 -3.28 -4.08
N HIS A 35 15.52 -4.46 -4.43
CA HIS A 35 14.69 -5.57 -4.91
C HIS A 35 14.43 -6.60 -3.81
N LEU A 36 13.17 -6.94 -3.59
CA LEU A 36 12.81 -8.15 -2.84
C LEU A 36 12.87 -9.33 -3.81
N ARG A 37 13.85 -10.18 -3.65
CA ARG A 37 14.15 -11.30 -4.58
C ARG A 37 13.32 -12.56 -4.30
N THR A 38 12.70 -12.59 -3.11
CA THR A 38 11.82 -13.69 -2.67
C THR A 38 10.65 -13.08 -1.89
N PHE A 39 9.62 -13.86 -1.69
CA PHE A 39 8.54 -13.41 -0.80
C PHE A 39 9.07 -13.23 0.62
N PRO A 40 8.62 -12.19 1.32
CA PRO A 40 8.94 -12.02 2.73
C PRO A 40 8.38 -13.19 3.54
N THR A 41 9.10 -13.57 4.57
CA THR A 41 8.67 -14.63 5.48
C THR A 41 7.76 -14.06 6.58
N ASP A 42 7.12 -14.96 7.32
CA ASP A 42 6.29 -14.64 8.47
C ASP A 42 7.03 -13.88 9.59
N LYS A 43 8.36 -13.87 9.54
CA LYS A 43 9.20 -13.16 10.51
C LYS A 43 9.31 -11.65 10.23
N VAL A 44 8.85 -11.21 9.06
CA VAL A 44 8.95 -9.80 8.67
C VAL A 44 7.67 -9.06 9.10
N ASN A 45 7.75 -8.37 10.23
CA ASN A 45 6.65 -7.54 10.75
C ASN A 45 6.79 -6.11 10.22
N LYS A 46 6.26 -5.88 9.02
CA LYS A 46 6.19 -4.53 8.44
C LYS A 46 4.73 -4.05 8.37
N ILE A 47 4.57 -2.77 8.21
CA ILE A 47 3.26 -2.08 8.17
C ILE A 47 2.30 -2.70 7.15
N VAL A 48 2.83 -3.22 6.05
CA VAL A 48 2.02 -3.73 4.94
C VAL A 48 1.84 -5.24 5.06
N LYS A 49 0.60 -5.71 4.90
CA LYS A 49 0.31 -7.14 4.83
C LYS A 49 1.13 -7.80 3.71
N LEU A 50 1.78 -8.90 4.04
CA LEU A 50 2.67 -9.63 3.14
C LEU A 50 1.95 -9.99 1.84
N ASN A 51 2.63 -9.75 0.72
CA ASN A 51 2.17 -10.12 -0.61
C ASN A 51 2.95 -11.37 -1.05
N ASN A 52 2.26 -12.34 -1.59
CA ASN A 52 2.84 -13.54 -2.17
C ASN A 52 2.40 -13.77 -3.63
N ASP A 53 1.99 -12.69 -4.31
CA ASP A 53 1.56 -12.71 -5.71
C ASP A 53 2.58 -12.00 -6.61
N THR A 54 3.24 -10.96 -6.08
CA THR A 54 4.20 -10.16 -6.83
C THR A 54 5.47 -9.96 -6.01
N LEU A 55 6.61 -9.96 -6.66
CA LEU A 55 7.85 -9.48 -6.05
C LEU A 55 7.93 -7.97 -6.22
N TYR A 56 8.39 -7.31 -5.18
CA TYR A 56 8.47 -5.85 -5.11
C TYR A 56 9.89 -5.37 -5.33
N SER A 57 9.99 -4.20 -5.95
CA SER A 57 11.21 -3.40 -5.94
C SER A 57 10.81 -1.98 -5.57
N THR A 58 11.57 -1.36 -4.69
CA THR A 58 11.31 0.01 -4.24
C THR A 58 12.49 0.90 -4.63
N ALA A 59 12.18 2.12 -5.04
CA ALA A 59 13.18 3.14 -5.28
C ALA A 59 12.62 4.49 -4.84
N TRP A 60 13.50 5.42 -4.58
CA TRP A 60 13.14 6.77 -4.17
C TRP A 60 13.85 7.78 -5.07
N THR A 61 13.30 8.98 -5.14
CA THR A 61 13.90 10.07 -5.93
C THR A 61 14.19 11.29 -5.07
N GLN A 62 15.16 12.09 -5.52
CA GLN A 62 15.43 13.44 -5.03
C GLN A 62 15.45 14.37 -6.24
N LEU A 63 14.26 14.60 -6.82
CA LEU A 63 14.16 15.28 -8.13
C LEU A 63 14.59 16.74 -8.10
N ALA A 64 14.54 17.41 -6.96
CA ALA A 64 15.08 18.77 -6.83
C ALA A 64 16.62 18.79 -6.97
N GLN A 65 17.28 17.65 -6.77
CA GLN A 65 18.73 17.53 -6.86
C GLN A 65 19.17 17.08 -8.26
N THR A 66 18.44 16.15 -8.87
CA THR A 66 18.83 15.55 -10.14
C THR A 66 17.63 14.89 -10.82
N PRO A 67 17.54 14.91 -12.16
CA PRO A 67 16.60 14.07 -12.88
C PRO A 67 16.90 12.57 -12.65
N TYR A 68 15.90 11.72 -12.84
CA TYR A 68 16.09 10.27 -12.78
C TYR A 68 15.75 9.64 -14.14
N LEU A 69 16.61 8.76 -14.60
CA LEU A 69 16.41 7.97 -15.83
C LEU A 69 15.78 6.65 -15.47
N VAL A 70 14.73 6.27 -16.20
CA VAL A 70 14.02 4.99 -16.01
C VAL A 70 14.04 4.25 -17.33
N HIS A 71 14.41 2.95 -17.27
CA HIS A 71 14.30 2.06 -18.41
C HIS A 71 13.35 0.90 -18.06
N ILE A 72 12.34 0.67 -18.89
CA ILE A 72 11.41 -0.44 -18.76
C ILE A 72 11.46 -1.27 -20.07
N PRO A 73 11.98 -2.49 -20.04
CA PRO A 73 12.02 -3.34 -21.23
C PRO A 73 10.62 -3.87 -21.54
N LYS A 74 10.47 -4.48 -22.70
CA LYS A 74 9.24 -5.16 -23.09
C LYS A 74 9.00 -6.37 -22.16
N ILE A 75 7.88 -6.35 -21.44
CA ILE A 75 7.48 -7.43 -20.53
C ILE A 75 6.18 -8.02 -21.06
N THR A 76 6.24 -9.28 -21.49
CA THR A 76 5.09 -10.00 -22.05
C THR A 76 4.63 -11.12 -21.12
N GLU A 77 3.36 -11.50 -21.26
CA GLU A 77 2.76 -12.66 -20.59
C GLU A 77 2.76 -12.62 -19.06
N ARG A 78 2.95 -11.42 -18.47
CA ARG A 78 3.10 -11.28 -17.02
C ARG A 78 2.55 -9.93 -16.59
N TYR A 79 1.80 -9.93 -15.53
CA TYR A 79 1.33 -8.67 -14.91
C TYR A 79 2.52 -7.95 -14.26
N TYR A 80 2.63 -6.67 -14.53
CA TYR A 80 3.52 -5.80 -13.77
C TYR A 80 2.91 -4.41 -13.62
N LEU A 81 3.39 -3.70 -12.62
CA LEU A 81 2.92 -2.36 -12.30
C LEU A 81 4.10 -1.56 -11.74
N PHE A 82 4.27 -0.36 -12.28
CA PHE A 82 5.31 0.58 -11.88
C PHE A 82 4.61 1.89 -11.51
N PRO A 83 4.04 1.98 -10.31
CA PRO A 83 3.42 3.22 -9.84
C PRO A 83 4.45 4.15 -9.24
N ILE A 84 4.24 5.45 -9.42
CA ILE A 84 4.99 6.52 -8.76
C ILE A 84 4.03 7.21 -7.81
N LEU A 85 4.41 7.26 -6.54
CA LEU A 85 3.67 7.96 -5.49
C LEU A 85 4.42 9.23 -5.15
N ASP A 86 3.69 10.35 -5.06
CA ASP A 86 4.28 11.60 -4.59
C ASP A 86 4.55 11.56 -3.07
N ALA A 87 5.18 12.60 -2.56
CA ALA A 87 5.52 12.70 -1.14
C ALA A 87 4.30 12.67 -0.22
N TYR A 88 3.11 12.97 -0.74
CA TYR A 88 1.85 12.95 -0.01
C TYR A 88 1.02 11.67 -0.27
N THR A 89 1.64 10.65 -0.86
CA THR A 89 1.08 9.32 -1.15
C THR A 89 -0.02 9.29 -2.22
N ASN A 90 -0.15 10.33 -3.04
CA ASN A 90 -0.98 10.22 -4.24
C ASN A 90 -0.26 9.38 -5.29
N VAL A 91 -1.00 8.58 -6.06
CA VAL A 91 -0.46 7.89 -7.23
C VAL A 91 -0.49 8.88 -8.40
N VAL A 92 0.68 9.43 -8.72
CA VAL A 92 0.80 10.50 -9.73
C VAL A 92 1.08 9.96 -11.12
N GLU A 93 1.63 8.75 -11.20
CA GLU A 93 1.84 8.05 -12.47
C GLU A 93 1.77 6.55 -12.24
N SER A 94 1.39 5.82 -13.29
CA SER A 94 1.35 4.36 -13.22
C SER A 94 1.63 3.79 -14.61
N ILE A 95 2.72 3.02 -14.73
CA ILE A 95 3.16 2.40 -15.97
C ILE A 95 3.02 0.88 -15.80
N GLY A 96 2.61 0.17 -16.84
CA GLY A 96 2.56 -1.28 -16.77
C GLY A 96 1.47 -1.91 -17.61
N THR A 97 1.06 -3.09 -17.22
CA THR A 97 0.10 -3.92 -17.97
C THR A 97 -1.22 -3.21 -18.27
N ARG A 98 -1.62 -2.24 -17.44
CA ARG A 98 -2.87 -1.50 -17.64
C ARG A 98 -2.73 -0.24 -18.50
N THR A 99 -1.49 0.12 -18.82
CA THR A 99 -1.19 1.28 -19.66
C THR A 99 -0.30 0.83 -20.82
N PRO A 100 -0.84 -0.01 -21.73
CA PRO A 100 0.01 -0.69 -22.75
C PRO A 100 0.72 0.28 -23.68
N ASP A 101 0.16 1.45 -23.94
CA ASP A 101 0.77 2.47 -24.81
C ASP A 101 2.04 3.08 -24.17
N ARG A 102 2.22 2.87 -22.87
CA ARG A 102 3.31 3.42 -22.08
C ARG A 102 4.06 2.32 -21.31
N ALA A 103 3.89 1.08 -21.72
CA ALA A 103 4.34 -0.07 -20.94
C ALA A 103 5.83 -0.35 -21.06
N GLU A 104 6.51 0.15 -22.09
CA GLU A 104 7.94 -0.07 -22.31
C GLU A 104 8.58 1.23 -22.80
N GLY A 105 9.88 1.40 -22.58
CA GLY A 105 10.65 2.53 -23.10
C GLY A 105 11.55 3.18 -22.07
N ASP A 106 12.16 4.26 -22.51
CA ASP A 106 13.03 5.11 -21.70
C ASP A 106 12.30 6.36 -21.28
N TYR A 107 12.35 6.64 -19.98
CA TYR A 107 11.67 7.78 -19.37
C TYR A 107 12.67 8.62 -18.60
N ILE A 108 12.37 9.92 -18.53
CA ILE A 108 13.10 10.85 -17.65
C ILE A 108 12.09 11.48 -16.68
N LEU A 109 12.37 11.36 -15.39
CA LEU A 109 11.58 11.98 -14.32
C LEU A 109 12.19 13.34 -14.03
N LEU A 110 11.39 14.39 -14.13
CA LEU A 110 11.81 15.78 -13.94
C LEU A 110 11.02 16.43 -12.83
N TYR A 111 11.71 17.28 -12.07
CA TYR A 111 11.10 18.10 -11.03
C TYR A 111 10.42 19.31 -11.65
N GLN A 112 9.12 19.43 -11.47
CA GLN A 112 8.33 20.60 -11.88
C GLN A 112 8.63 21.02 -13.34
N ASP A 113 9.01 22.28 -13.56
CA ASP A 113 9.26 22.84 -14.89
C ASP A 113 10.72 22.74 -15.34
N THR A 114 11.54 21.93 -14.64
CA THR A 114 12.94 21.72 -15.02
C THR A 114 13.04 21.33 -16.49
N PRO A 115 13.87 22.01 -17.29
CA PRO A 115 14.01 21.66 -18.71
C PRO A 115 14.63 20.27 -18.91
N VAL A 116 14.29 19.65 -20.03
CA VAL A 116 14.88 18.37 -20.40
C VAL A 116 16.39 18.59 -20.66
N PRO A 117 17.28 17.86 -19.99
CA PRO A 117 18.71 18.00 -20.24
C PRO A 117 19.07 17.59 -21.67
N ALA A 118 20.10 18.24 -22.23
CA ALA A 118 20.59 17.94 -23.57
C ALA A 118 20.98 16.46 -23.71
N GLY A 119 20.56 15.84 -24.80
CA GLY A 119 20.80 14.42 -25.08
C GLY A 119 19.70 13.47 -24.59
N TYR A 120 18.66 14.00 -23.93
CA TYR A 120 17.55 13.20 -23.43
C TYR A 120 16.20 13.58 -24.06
N GLU A 121 16.22 14.27 -25.19
CA GLU A 121 15.02 14.74 -25.89
C GLU A 121 14.15 13.59 -26.42
N SER A 122 14.73 12.41 -26.63
CA SER A 122 14.01 11.23 -27.10
C SER A 122 13.30 10.46 -25.95
N TYR A 123 13.62 10.78 -24.69
CA TYR A 123 13.02 10.13 -23.54
C TYR A 123 11.58 10.61 -23.34
N ARG A 124 10.72 9.73 -22.87
CA ARG A 124 9.36 10.09 -22.45
C ARG A 124 9.44 10.86 -21.12
N VAL A 125 8.94 12.08 -21.11
CA VAL A 125 9.07 12.97 -19.95
C VAL A 125 7.91 12.72 -18.98
N ILE A 126 8.25 12.51 -17.70
CA ILE A 126 7.28 12.50 -16.59
C ILE A 126 7.66 13.62 -15.64
N ARG A 127 6.76 14.60 -15.49
CA ARG A 127 6.98 15.76 -14.60
C ARG A 127 6.27 15.50 -13.27
N LEU A 128 7.02 15.63 -12.19
CA LEU A 128 6.54 15.40 -10.83
C LEU A 128 6.70 16.69 -10.02
N GLN A 129 5.73 16.95 -9.16
CA GLN A 129 5.68 18.20 -8.39
C GLN A 129 6.51 18.13 -7.11
N ASP A 130 6.81 16.94 -6.63
CA ASP A 130 7.57 16.70 -5.42
C ASP A 130 8.97 16.18 -5.77
N SER A 131 9.94 16.54 -4.94
CA SER A 131 11.30 16.03 -5.03
C SER A 131 11.34 14.57 -4.60
N LEU A 132 10.71 14.27 -3.46
CA LEU A 132 10.64 12.92 -2.89
C LEU A 132 9.47 12.17 -3.51
N ASN A 133 9.76 11.10 -4.24
CA ASN A 133 8.74 10.22 -4.77
C ASN A 133 9.14 8.78 -4.50
N ALA A 134 8.15 7.92 -4.26
CA ALA A 134 8.34 6.49 -4.10
C ALA A 134 7.93 5.75 -5.35
N VAL A 135 8.79 4.89 -5.85
CA VAL A 135 8.49 4.00 -6.97
C VAL A 135 8.35 2.58 -6.43
N LEU A 136 7.20 1.96 -6.68
CA LEU A 136 6.86 0.63 -6.14
C LEU A 136 6.61 -0.35 -7.28
N LEU A 137 7.68 -0.83 -7.91
CA LEU A 137 7.58 -1.83 -8.97
C LEU A 137 7.03 -3.15 -8.38
N ARG A 138 6.07 -3.74 -9.05
CA ARG A 138 5.48 -5.05 -8.71
C ARG A 138 5.45 -5.91 -9.97
N ILE A 139 5.99 -7.12 -9.86
CA ILE A 139 6.03 -8.08 -10.96
C ILE A 139 5.39 -9.39 -10.50
N GLU A 140 4.41 -9.88 -11.25
CA GLU A 140 3.76 -11.16 -10.97
C GLU A 140 4.79 -12.28 -10.87
N THR A 141 4.64 -13.12 -9.86
CA THR A 141 5.41 -14.36 -9.75
C THR A 141 4.47 -15.55 -9.57
N ARG A 142 4.80 -16.65 -10.22
CA ARG A 142 4.02 -17.88 -10.21
C ARG A 142 4.53 -18.87 -9.17
N GLY A 143 5.14 -18.36 -8.11
CA GLY A 143 5.64 -19.13 -6.98
C GLY A 143 7.16 -19.20 -6.95
N LYS A 144 7.72 -20.00 -6.04
CA LYS A 144 9.15 -20.03 -5.77
C LYS A 144 10.01 -20.45 -6.98
N ALA A 145 9.50 -21.38 -7.78
CA ALA A 145 10.23 -21.85 -8.98
C ALA A 145 10.39 -20.75 -10.04
N ASP A 146 9.56 -19.71 -9.96
CA ASP A 146 9.53 -18.59 -10.91
C ASP A 146 10.48 -17.43 -10.49
N TYR A 147 11.02 -17.46 -9.27
CA TYR A 147 11.86 -16.38 -8.76
C TYR A 147 13.03 -16.03 -9.70
N PRO A 148 13.79 -17.00 -10.25
CA PRO A 148 14.89 -16.64 -11.15
C PRO A 148 14.44 -15.87 -12.40
N VAL A 149 13.25 -16.19 -12.92
CA VAL A 149 12.70 -15.47 -14.09
C VAL A 149 12.32 -14.04 -13.69
N VAL A 150 11.61 -13.88 -12.57
CA VAL A 150 11.17 -12.55 -12.09
C VAL A 150 12.39 -11.70 -11.72
N ASN A 151 13.41 -12.31 -11.10
CA ASN A 151 14.62 -11.60 -10.69
C ASN A 151 15.36 -11.03 -11.92
N ARG A 152 15.43 -11.79 -13.03
CA ARG A 152 16.01 -11.28 -14.28
C ARG A 152 15.21 -10.09 -14.84
N ILE A 153 13.88 -10.13 -14.72
CA ILE A 153 13.05 -9.00 -15.13
C ILE A 153 13.31 -7.79 -14.22
N GLN A 154 13.42 -8.00 -12.90
CA GLN A 154 13.78 -6.93 -11.97
C GLN A 154 15.11 -6.28 -12.35
N ASP A 155 16.11 -7.10 -12.70
CA ASP A 155 17.45 -6.62 -13.07
C ASP A 155 17.44 -5.81 -14.38
N SER A 156 16.48 -6.07 -15.27
CA SER A 156 16.37 -5.36 -16.55
C SER A 156 15.59 -4.05 -16.48
N ILE A 157 14.87 -3.80 -15.39
CA ILE A 157 14.18 -2.53 -15.17
C ILE A 157 15.07 -1.66 -14.28
N THR A 158 15.42 -0.47 -14.76
CA THR A 158 16.33 0.39 -13.99
C THR A 158 15.68 1.74 -13.69
N ILE A 159 16.09 2.32 -12.57
CA ILE A 159 15.89 3.72 -12.21
C ILE A 159 17.20 4.20 -11.61
N ARG A 160 17.68 5.35 -12.05
CA ARG A 160 18.95 5.89 -11.53
C ARG A 160 18.99 7.40 -11.65
N PRO A 161 19.62 8.11 -10.72
CA PRO A 161 19.84 9.55 -10.88
C PRO A 161 20.74 9.83 -12.07
N LEU A 162 20.44 10.93 -12.78
CA LEU A 162 21.25 11.37 -13.91
C LEU A 162 22.62 11.87 -13.43
N TYR A 163 22.64 12.56 -12.29
CA TYR A 163 23.85 13.10 -11.65
C TYR A 163 23.96 12.52 -10.24
N PRO A 164 24.54 11.29 -10.08
CA PRO A 164 24.56 10.61 -8.78
C PRO A 164 25.27 11.37 -7.66
N GLU A 165 26.25 12.20 -8.02
CA GLU A 165 27.01 13.03 -7.09
C GLU A 165 26.16 14.12 -6.42
N ARG A 166 24.99 14.45 -6.99
CA ARG A 166 24.08 15.45 -6.44
C ARG A 166 23.09 14.88 -5.44
N VAL A 167 22.96 13.56 -5.40
CA VAL A 167 22.04 12.90 -4.47
C VAL A 167 22.54 13.11 -3.03
N ARG A 168 21.72 13.74 -2.20
CA ARG A 168 22.08 14.00 -0.80
C ARG A 168 22.00 12.73 0.03
N PRO A 169 22.86 12.59 1.04
CA PRO A 169 22.74 11.46 1.99
C PRO A 169 21.36 11.44 2.64
N VAL A 170 20.76 10.26 2.68
CA VAL A 170 19.48 10.07 3.35
C VAL A 170 19.73 9.83 4.85
N ARG A 171 18.82 10.34 5.69
CA ARG A 171 18.88 10.12 7.12
C ARG A 171 18.91 8.62 7.43
N GLN A 172 19.75 8.22 8.38
CA GLN A 172 19.80 6.84 8.84
C GLN A 172 18.45 6.42 9.43
N ALA A 173 18.00 5.23 9.07
CA ALA A 173 16.77 4.69 9.63
C ALA A 173 16.96 4.46 11.14
N PRO A 174 16.03 4.91 11.99
CA PRO A 174 16.10 4.58 13.41
C PRO A 174 15.81 3.09 13.63
N GLU A 175 16.11 2.60 14.82
CA GLU A 175 15.86 1.20 15.18
C GLU A 175 14.36 0.86 15.22
N ILE A 176 13.51 1.89 15.34
CA ILE A 176 12.07 1.71 15.38
C ILE A 176 11.48 1.81 13.95
N SER A 177 10.35 1.16 13.74
CA SER A 177 9.68 1.21 12.44
C SER A 177 9.11 2.61 12.16
N PRO A 178 8.87 2.97 10.87
CA PRO A 178 8.21 4.24 10.56
C PRO A 178 6.88 4.44 11.28
N ALA A 179 6.09 3.37 11.46
CA ALA A 179 4.84 3.43 12.22
C ALA A 179 5.10 3.79 13.69
N ALA A 180 6.09 3.15 14.31
CA ALA A 180 6.44 3.45 15.71
C ALA A 180 7.01 4.87 15.85
N TYR A 181 7.79 5.33 14.87
CA TYR A 181 8.28 6.71 14.87
C TYR A 181 7.11 7.72 14.86
N ILE A 182 6.17 7.54 13.93
CA ILE A 182 5.06 8.50 13.81
C ILE A 182 4.13 8.50 15.04
N GLU A 183 4.07 7.37 15.76
CA GLU A 183 3.31 7.26 17.01
C GLU A 183 3.98 8.01 18.18
N THR A 184 5.28 8.23 18.10
CA THR A 184 6.08 8.79 19.19
C THR A 184 6.70 10.16 18.90
N VAL A 185 6.67 10.59 17.63
CA VAL A 185 7.23 11.88 17.23
C VAL A 185 6.55 13.03 17.98
N SER A 186 7.34 13.94 18.52
CA SER A 186 6.79 15.10 19.24
C SER A 186 6.16 16.10 18.25
N PRO A 187 5.17 16.90 18.68
CA PRO A 187 4.62 17.95 17.82
C PRO A 187 5.69 18.90 17.29
N LYS A 188 6.64 19.30 18.15
CA LYS A 188 7.78 20.15 17.71
C LYS A 188 8.53 19.51 16.55
N GLU A 189 8.95 18.27 16.71
CA GLU A 189 9.68 17.54 15.66
C GLU A 189 8.83 17.34 14.41
N PHE A 190 7.56 16.99 14.56
CA PHE A 190 6.64 16.80 13.44
C PHE A 190 6.53 18.07 12.58
N PHE A 191 6.18 19.21 13.19
CA PHE A 191 5.98 20.44 12.42
C PHE A 191 7.29 21.02 11.87
N THR A 192 8.39 20.84 12.60
CA THR A 192 9.72 21.24 12.10
C THR A 192 10.11 20.42 10.87
N LEU A 193 9.89 19.11 10.92
CA LEU A 193 10.17 18.20 9.80
C LEU A 193 9.22 18.48 8.63
N PHE A 194 7.92 18.64 8.90
CA PHE A 194 6.94 18.99 7.86
C PHE A 194 7.33 20.28 7.13
N ALA A 195 7.71 21.31 7.87
CA ALA A 195 8.13 22.59 7.30
C ALA A 195 9.36 22.44 6.38
N ALA A 196 10.40 21.76 6.88
CA ALA A 196 11.64 21.55 6.12
C ALA A 196 11.38 20.76 4.83
N LEU A 197 10.57 19.71 4.90
CA LEU A 197 10.24 18.87 3.75
C LEU A 197 9.40 19.63 2.71
N SER A 198 8.57 20.58 3.15
CA SER A 198 7.65 21.31 2.27
C SER A 198 8.35 22.24 1.27
N VAL A 199 9.63 22.53 1.46
CA VAL A 199 10.40 23.35 0.51
C VAL A 199 10.51 22.64 -0.85
N GLU A 200 10.83 21.35 -0.82
CA GLU A 200 11.01 20.57 -2.05
C GLU A 200 9.80 19.67 -2.36
N ASN A 201 8.81 19.65 -1.46
CA ASN A 201 7.56 18.90 -1.64
C ASN A 201 6.41 19.84 -1.26
N PRO A 202 6.05 20.77 -2.16
CA PRO A 202 5.25 21.93 -1.78
C PRO A 202 3.83 21.61 -1.32
N ILE A 203 3.36 22.36 -0.35
CA ILE A 203 1.97 22.34 0.09
C ILE A 203 1.14 22.94 -1.06
N ARG A 204 0.31 22.14 -1.71
CA ARG A 204 -0.43 22.53 -2.92
C ARG A 204 -1.76 23.24 -2.64
N ASN A 205 -2.14 23.36 -1.36
CA ASN A 205 -3.36 24.06 -0.98
C ASN A 205 -2.98 25.33 -0.23
N GLU A 206 -3.21 26.47 -0.87
CA GLU A 206 -2.81 27.77 -0.35
C GLU A 206 -3.41 28.09 1.02
N ALA A 207 -4.64 27.61 1.29
CA ALA A 207 -5.24 27.80 2.62
C ALA A 207 -4.41 27.13 3.72
N TYR A 208 -3.79 25.98 3.42
CA TYR A 208 -2.93 25.27 4.39
C TYR A 208 -1.58 25.94 4.54
N VAL A 209 -1.04 26.53 3.46
CA VAL A 209 0.16 27.38 3.54
C VAL A 209 -0.10 28.54 4.49
N GLN A 210 -1.22 29.27 4.28
CA GLN A 210 -1.61 30.42 5.11
C GLN A 210 -1.81 30.02 6.59
N ILE A 211 -2.43 28.86 6.84
CA ILE A 211 -2.55 28.36 8.21
C ILE A 211 -1.17 28.12 8.83
N PHE A 212 -0.25 27.50 8.07
CA PHE A 212 1.08 27.18 8.58
C PHE A 212 1.88 28.47 8.84
N GLU A 213 1.74 29.47 7.96
CA GLU A 213 2.38 30.79 8.12
C GLU A 213 1.87 31.53 9.36
N GLN A 214 0.61 31.35 9.75
CA GLN A 214 0.07 31.91 11.00
C GLN A 214 0.80 31.34 12.23
N PHE A 215 1.38 30.14 12.11
CA PHE A 215 2.23 29.53 13.14
C PHE A 215 3.72 29.83 12.89
N GLY A 216 4.05 30.78 11.99
CA GLY A 216 5.42 31.22 11.76
C GLY A 216 6.23 30.40 10.75
N TYR A 217 5.59 29.52 10.00
CA TYR A 217 6.27 28.77 8.94
C TYR A 217 6.75 29.72 7.85
N ASP A 218 8.01 29.58 7.44
CA ASP A 218 8.58 30.30 6.30
C ASP A 218 8.65 29.34 5.12
N ARG A 219 7.83 29.57 4.10
CA ARG A 219 7.74 28.69 2.92
C ARG A 219 8.99 28.70 2.05
N VAL A 220 9.84 29.72 2.16
CA VAL A 220 11.05 29.84 1.35
C VAL A 220 12.20 29.04 1.96
N THR A 221 12.39 29.18 3.26
CA THR A 221 13.50 28.53 3.97
C THR A 221 13.11 27.17 4.58
N GLY A 222 11.82 26.89 4.71
CA GLY A 222 11.34 25.69 5.39
C GLY A 222 11.55 25.73 6.89
N THR A 223 11.77 26.92 7.46
CA THR A 223 11.96 27.02 8.91
C THR A 223 10.62 27.09 9.65
N PHE A 224 10.62 26.55 10.86
CA PHE A 224 9.46 26.57 11.75
C PHE A 224 9.92 26.93 13.15
N PRO A 225 9.51 28.11 13.67
CA PRO A 225 10.13 28.68 14.87
C PRO A 225 9.42 28.21 16.15
N TRP A 226 9.38 26.91 16.41
CA TRP A 226 8.62 26.31 17.54
C TRP A 226 8.90 27.05 18.87
N ASP A 227 10.16 27.35 19.15
CA ASP A 227 10.53 27.95 20.44
C ASP A 227 10.19 29.44 20.55
N ALA A 228 9.82 30.06 19.42
CA ALA A 228 9.35 31.46 19.39
C ALA A 228 7.81 31.57 19.39
N LEU A 229 7.10 30.43 19.30
CA LEU A 229 5.64 30.43 19.37
C LEU A 229 5.14 30.80 20.75
N THR A 230 3.99 31.44 20.80
CA THR A 230 3.31 31.67 22.09
C THR A 230 2.89 30.34 22.73
N ALA A 231 2.71 30.34 24.05
CA ALA A 231 2.21 29.15 24.75
C ALA A 231 0.87 28.65 24.19
N GLU A 232 0.00 29.59 23.77
CA GLU A 232 -1.30 29.25 23.16
C GLU A 232 -1.12 28.54 21.83
N GLN A 233 -0.20 28.99 20.97
CA GLN A 233 0.10 28.36 19.69
C GLN A 233 0.71 26.96 19.88
N GLN A 234 1.67 26.83 20.79
CA GLN A 234 2.28 25.52 21.10
C GLN A 234 1.23 24.52 21.63
N GLN A 235 0.35 25.01 22.51
CA GLN A 235 -0.75 24.19 23.04
C GLN A 235 -1.73 23.78 21.93
N ALA A 236 -2.07 24.71 21.04
CA ALA A 236 -2.97 24.43 19.90
C ALA A 236 -2.38 23.35 18.98
N LEU A 237 -1.09 23.47 18.64
CA LEU A 237 -0.40 22.47 17.79
C LEU A 237 -0.32 21.11 18.47
N THR A 238 -0.03 21.09 19.77
CA THR A 238 0.05 19.85 20.56
C THR A 238 -1.29 19.14 20.61
N GLU A 239 -2.35 19.88 20.96
CA GLU A 239 -3.69 19.31 21.05
C GLU A 239 -4.25 18.95 19.67
N GLY A 240 -3.98 19.79 18.66
CA GLY A 240 -4.38 19.52 17.27
C GLY A 240 -3.76 18.23 16.74
N SER A 241 -2.47 18.02 16.99
CA SER A 241 -1.77 16.77 16.63
C SER A 241 -2.40 15.56 17.30
N ARG A 242 -2.64 15.66 18.63
CA ARG A 242 -3.25 14.58 19.40
C ARG A 242 -4.64 14.21 18.85
N LEU A 243 -5.46 15.22 18.55
CA LEU A 243 -6.81 15.01 18.00
C LEU A 243 -6.75 14.44 16.58
N GLY A 244 -5.87 14.98 15.74
CA GLY A 244 -5.67 14.50 14.37
C GLY A 244 -5.21 13.04 14.36
N PHE A 245 -4.24 12.69 15.20
CA PHE A 245 -3.76 11.31 15.28
C PHE A 245 -4.85 10.36 15.81
N ALA A 246 -5.61 10.78 16.82
CA ALA A 246 -6.73 9.98 17.33
C ALA A 246 -7.78 9.73 16.23
N GLU A 247 -8.00 10.71 15.36
CA GLU A 247 -8.93 10.59 14.23
C GLU A 247 -8.39 9.58 13.19
N ILE A 248 -7.10 9.69 12.84
CA ILE A 248 -6.42 8.73 11.96
C ILE A 248 -6.54 7.29 12.50
N GLN A 249 -6.31 7.12 13.81
CA GLN A 249 -6.35 5.79 14.44
C GLN A 249 -7.75 5.15 14.42
N LYS A 250 -8.80 5.94 14.40
CA LYS A 250 -10.16 5.39 14.28
C LYS A 250 -10.36 4.65 12.96
N GLY A 251 -9.58 5.02 11.94
CA GLY A 251 -9.61 4.34 10.64
C GLY A 251 -11.01 4.34 10.04
N LYS A 252 -11.75 5.42 10.22
CA LYS A 252 -13.09 5.55 9.64
C LYS A 252 -12.96 5.59 8.12
N ARG A 253 -13.43 4.53 7.49
CA ARG A 253 -13.49 4.49 6.04
C ARG A 253 -14.78 5.18 5.62
N ASP A 254 -14.63 6.23 4.85
CA ASP A 254 -15.78 6.96 4.32
C ASP A 254 -16.67 5.99 3.54
N PRO A 255 -17.98 5.92 3.85
CA PRO A 255 -18.91 5.05 3.14
C PRO A 255 -18.95 5.28 1.63
N GLN A 256 -18.61 6.47 1.15
CA GLN A 256 -18.54 6.72 -0.30
C GLN A 256 -17.42 5.95 -0.99
N TYR A 257 -16.40 5.53 -0.26
CA TYR A 257 -15.25 4.82 -0.81
C TYR A 257 -15.22 3.33 -0.41
N THR A 258 -16.26 2.86 0.27
CA THR A 258 -16.32 1.46 0.70
C THR A 258 -17.67 0.86 0.36
N VAL A 259 -17.64 -0.40 -0.04
CA VAL A 259 -18.83 -1.20 -0.29
C VAL A 259 -18.73 -2.48 0.51
N GLN A 260 -19.83 -2.86 1.12
CA GLN A 260 -19.89 -4.10 1.89
C GLN A 260 -20.82 -5.10 1.18
N HIS A 261 -20.24 -6.18 0.69
CA HIS A 261 -20.99 -7.24 0.02
C HIS A 261 -20.66 -8.59 0.66
N ARG A 262 -21.68 -9.34 1.08
CA ARG A 262 -21.53 -10.74 1.55
C ARG A 262 -20.47 -10.89 2.64
N GLY A 263 -20.36 -9.89 3.53
CA GLY A 263 -19.37 -9.89 4.61
C GLY A 263 -17.97 -9.43 4.20
N TRP A 264 -17.74 -9.11 2.93
CA TRP A 264 -16.50 -8.50 2.47
C TRP A 264 -16.59 -6.99 2.53
N LEU A 265 -15.54 -6.36 2.96
CA LEU A 265 -15.37 -4.91 2.87
C LEU A 265 -14.42 -4.61 1.71
N SER A 266 -14.90 -3.86 0.74
CA SER A 266 -14.15 -3.44 -0.45
C SER A 266 -13.88 -1.95 -0.38
N VAL A 267 -12.65 -1.54 -0.63
CA VAL A 267 -12.33 -0.12 -0.86
C VAL A 267 -12.41 0.10 -2.37
N ILE A 268 -13.35 0.92 -2.80
CA ILE A 268 -13.67 1.12 -4.23
C ILE A 268 -13.16 2.44 -4.81
N GLY A 269 -12.67 3.35 -3.99
CA GLY A 269 -12.19 4.64 -4.47
C GLY A 269 -11.37 5.39 -3.44
N GLY A 270 -10.89 6.53 -3.84
CA GLY A 270 -10.17 7.46 -2.98
C GLY A 270 -8.70 7.14 -2.75
N VAL A 271 -8.33 5.87 -2.62
CA VAL A 271 -6.94 5.50 -2.31
C VAL A 271 -6.02 5.82 -3.49
N GLY A 272 -5.02 6.65 -3.23
CA GLY A 272 -4.06 7.12 -4.24
C GLY A 272 -4.54 8.31 -5.06
N THR A 273 -5.80 8.72 -4.90
CA THR A 273 -6.37 9.89 -5.59
C THR A 273 -7.34 10.61 -4.64
N TYR A 274 -6.77 11.15 -3.57
CA TYR A 274 -7.57 11.62 -2.41
C TYR A 274 -8.26 12.98 -2.63
N GLY A 275 -7.81 13.76 -3.63
CA GLY A 275 -8.34 15.11 -3.80
C GLY A 275 -8.08 15.95 -2.55
N THR A 276 -9.17 16.45 -1.96
CA THR A 276 -9.10 17.25 -0.72
C THR A 276 -9.46 16.45 0.53
N ASP A 277 -9.61 15.13 0.42
CA ASP A 277 -9.88 14.28 1.59
C ASP A 277 -8.56 13.95 2.30
N TYR A 278 -8.08 14.94 3.08
CA TYR A 278 -6.80 14.82 3.78
C TYR A 278 -6.85 13.83 4.94
N LEU A 279 -8.03 13.57 5.51
CA LEU A 279 -8.19 12.54 6.54
C LEU A 279 -8.02 11.14 5.95
N GLN A 280 -8.71 10.84 4.83
CA GLN A 280 -8.55 9.54 4.16
C GLN A 280 -7.10 9.33 3.73
N ARG A 281 -6.44 10.40 3.25
CA ARG A 281 -5.03 10.36 2.85
C ARG A 281 -4.13 9.98 4.03
N ALA A 282 -4.34 10.64 5.18
CA ALA A 282 -3.57 10.37 6.40
C ALA A 282 -3.85 8.96 6.95
N GLU A 283 -5.11 8.54 6.98
CA GLU A 283 -5.51 7.17 7.38
C GLU A 283 -4.83 6.11 6.50
N THR A 284 -4.79 6.36 5.19
CA THR A 284 -4.16 5.42 4.24
C THR A 284 -2.64 5.38 4.45
N ALA A 285 -2.02 6.54 4.66
CA ALA A 285 -0.58 6.62 4.94
C ALA A 285 -0.23 5.83 6.20
N TYR A 286 -1.01 6.00 7.27
CA TYR A 286 -0.80 5.29 8.54
C TYR A 286 -1.07 3.78 8.41
N GLY A 287 -2.15 3.40 7.74
CA GLY A 287 -2.61 2.00 7.66
C GLY A 287 -1.90 1.13 6.64
N GLY A 288 -1.08 1.69 5.77
CA GLY A 288 -0.42 0.93 4.69
C GLY A 288 0.36 1.77 3.72
N TRP A 289 0.61 3.00 4.08
CA TRP A 289 1.45 3.95 3.35
C TRP A 289 1.07 4.05 1.85
N GLY A 290 -0.23 4.09 1.54
CA GLY A 290 -0.67 4.21 0.15
C GLY A 290 -0.33 3.04 -0.77
N ALA A 291 0.23 1.95 -0.23
CA ALA A 291 0.60 0.77 -1.02
C ALA A 291 -0.63 0.08 -1.64
N ASN A 292 -1.82 0.45 -1.23
CA ASN A 292 -3.06 0.08 -1.87
C ASN A 292 -3.36 1.12 -2.97
N ILE A 293 -2.73 0.96 -4.06
CA ILE A 293 -2.70 1.83 -5.23
C ILE A 293 -4.11 2.04 -5.81
N SER A 294 -4.33 3.19 -6.44
CA SER A 294 -5.64 3.63 -6.92
C SER A 294 -6.42 2.54 -7.66
N SER A 295 -7.72 2.51 -7.46
CA SER A 295 -8.63 1.53 -8.06
C SER A 295 -8.51 1.44 -9.59
N ARG A 296 -8.04 2.49 -10.25
CA ARG A 296 -7.86 2.50 -11.71
C ARG A 296 -6.58 1.80 -12.17
N THR A 297 -5.56 1.70 -11.31
CA THR A 297 -4.22 1.25 -11.73
C THR A 297 -3.71 0.01 -11.00
N ALA A 298 -4.38 -0.43 -9.93
CA ALA A 298 -3.86 -1.49 -9.08
C ALA A 298 -4.91 -2.49 -8.59
N PRO A 299 -4.48 -3.54 -7.92
CA PRO A 299 -5.40 -4.53 -7.39
C PRO A 299 -6.32 -3.93 -6.34
N MET A 300 -7.60 -4.14 -6.52
CA MET A 300 -8.61 -3.85 -5.51
C MET A 300 -8.44 -4.83 -4.35
N LEU A 301 -8.29 -4.30 -3.16
CA LEU A 301 -8.17 -5.14 -1.96
C LEU A 301 -9.54 -5.31 -1.32
N LEU A 302 -10.09 -6.50 -1.44
CA LEU A 302 -11.28 -6.90 -0.70
C LEU A 302 -10.83 -7.47 0.65
N ARG A 303 -11.40 -6.97 1.72
CA ARG A 303 -11.01 -7.35 3.08
C ARG A 303 -12.21 -7.88 3.84
N ARG A 304 -12.14 -9.11 4.28
CA ARG A 304 -13.09 -9.65 5.25
C ARG A 304 -12.36 -9.95 6.56
N GLN A 305 -12.80 -9.33 7.62
CA GLN A 305 -12.33 -9.66 8.96
C GLN A 305 -13.36 -10.64 9.55
N MET A 306 -12.96 -11.88 9.68
CA MET A 306 -13.78 -12.90 10.34
C MET A 306 -13.30 -13.00 11.78
N THR A 307 -14.16 -12.61 12.69
CA THR A 307 -14.00 -12.95 14.10
C THR A 307 -14.55 -14.35 14.26
N ALA A 308 -13.68 -15.32 14.48
CA ALA A 308 -14.12 -16.67 14.78
C ALA A 308 -14.64 -16.71 16.21
N ALA A 309 -15.86 -16.21 16.41
CA ALA A 309 -16.56 -16.33 17.70
C ALA A 309 -17.21 -17.70 17.85
N HIS A 310 -16.80 -18.69 17.07
CA HIS A 310 -17.37 -20.02 17.11
C HIS A 310 -16.28 -21.08 17.14
N HIS A 311 -16.42 -22.00 18.07
CA HIS A 311 -15.52 -23.11 18.38
C HIS A 311 -15.12 -23.92 17.15
N TRP A 312 -13.86 -23.80 16.72
CA TRP A 312 -13.25 -24.83 15.90
C TRP A 312 -12.69 -25.89 16.84
N LYS A 313 -13.33 -27.07 16.86
CA LYS A 313 -12.71 -28.22 17.54
C LYS A 313 -11.53 -28.68 16.69
N ALA A 314 -10.33 -28.48 17.20
CA ALA A 314 -9.13 -29.09 16.63
C ALA A 314 -9.22 -30.61 16.83
N GLY A 315 -9.74 -31.33 15.88
CA GLY A 315 -9.87 -32.79 15.97
C GLY A 315 -10.10 -33.45 14.63
N THR A 316 -10.70 -32.79 13.69
CA THR A 316 -11.01 -33.37 12.38
C THR A 316 -11.04 -32.30 11.31
N ALA A 317 -9.92 -31.60 11.16
CA ALA A 317 -9.85 -30.57 10.14
C ALA A 317 -9.52 -31.17 8.78
N THR A 318 -10.53 -31.65 8.12
CA THR A 318 -10.46 -31.97 6.71
C THR A 318 -11.04 -30.80 5.92
N GLY A 319 -10.20 -29.87 5.55
CA GLY A 319 -10.45 -28.92 4.45
C GLY A 319 -11.53 -27.85 4.66
N CYS A 320 -11.21 -26.64 4.25
CA CYS A 320 -12.21 -25.59 3.98
C CYS A 320 -12.68 -25.74 2.53
N THR A 321 -13.94 -26.05 2.32
CA THR A 321 -14.51 -26.09 0.98
C THR A 321 -15.16 -24.74 0.66
N PHE A 322 -14.73 -24.12 -0.43
CA PHE A 322 -15.36 -22.91 -0.93
C PHE A 322 -16.33 -23.29 -2.04
N ARG A 323 -17.62 -23.06 -1.82
CA ARG A 323 -18.60 -23.18 -2.90
C ARG A 323 -18.65 -21.88 -3.69
N GLN A 324 -18.33 -21.97 -4.95
CA GLN A 324 -18.49 -20.87 -5.88
C GLN A 324 -19.82 -21.05 -6.61
N THR A 325 -20.78 -20.19 -6.31
CA THR A 325 -21.98 -20.09 -7.11
C THR A 325 -21.71 -19.09 -8.23
N VAL A 326 -21.52 -19.59 -9.44
CA VAL A 326 -21.39 -18.74 -10.61
C VAL A 326 -22.80 -18.33 -11.05
N ILE A 327 -23.15 -17.07 -10.88
CA ILE A 327 -24.39 -16.53 -11.44
C ILE A 327 -24.02 -16.00 -12.82
N PRO A 328 -24.58 -16.56 -13.90
CA PRO A 328 -24.31 -16.01 -15.23
C PRO A 328 -24.95 -14.62 -15.36
N THR A 329 -24.16 -13.64 -15.74
CA THR A 329 -24.61 -12.25 -15.88
C THR A 329 -25.17 -11.89 -17.26
N HIS A 330 -25.37 -12.88 -18.14
CA HIS A 330 -25.97 -12.63 -19.45
C HIS A 330 -27.14 -13.58 -19.72
N PRO A 331 -28.26 -13.05 -20.24
CA PRO A 331 -29.33 -13.92 -20.71
C PRO A 331 -28.87 -14.71 -21.95
N CYS A 332 -28.94 -16.02 -21.84
CA CYS A 332 -28.71 -16.90 -22.98
C CYS A 332 -29.87 -16.74 -23.94
N SER A 333 -29.64 -16.10 -25.07
CA SER A 333 -30.60 -16.10 -26.16
C SER A 333 -30.39 -17.37 -27.00
N GLY A 334 -31.24 -18.34 -26.77
CA GLY A 334 -31.24 -19.60 -27.54
C GLY A 334 -31.58 -20.82 -26.66
N ARG A 335 -32.37 -21.70 -27.23
CA ARG A 335 -32.88 -22.90 -26.59
C ARG A 335 -31.78 -23.95 -26.31
N SER A 336 -30.95 -23.74 -25.32
CA SER A 336 -30.11 -24.81 -24.80
C SER A 336 -30.04 -24.68 -23.30
N ARG A 337 -30.35 -25.76 -22.60
CA ARG A 337 -30.27 -25.86 -21.15
C ARG A 337 -28.78 -25.88 -20.75
N CYS A 338 -28.35 -24.82 -20.11
CA CYS A 338 -27.04 -24.83 -19.48
C CYS A 338 -27.12 -25.55 -18.12
N THR A 339 -26.71 -26.80 -18.12
CA THR A 339 -26.48 -27.50 -16.85
C THR A 339 -25.12 -27.06 -16.33
N ALA A 340 -25.15 -26.13 -15.40
CA ALA A 340 -23.93 -25.73 -14.69
C ALA A 340 -23.59 -26.80 -13.67
N ASN A 341 -22.51 -27.51 -13.90
CA ASN A 341 -21.95 -28.45 -12.93
C ASN A 341 -21.14 -27.64 -11.91
N PRO A 342 -21.50 -27.62 -10.63
CA PRO A 342 -20.72 -26.90 -9.63
C PRO A 342 -19.40 -27.63 -9.41
N ALA A 343 -18.31 -27.07 -9.91
CA ALA A 343 -16.98 -27.60 -9.64
C ALA A 343 -16.61 -27.30 -8.18
N SER A 344 -16.64 -28.30 -7.36
CA SER A 344 -16.13 -28.23 -5.99
C SER A 344 -14.60 -28.29 -6.04
N ILE A 345 -13.95 -27.23 -5.63
CA ILE A 345 -12.48 -27.23 -5.57
C ILE A 345 -12.10 -27.72 -4.17
N TRP A 346 -11.59 -28.93 -4.10
CA TRP A 346 -11.00 -29.49 -2.89
C TRP A 346 -9.56 -29.01 -2.76
N CYS A 347 -9.23 -28.34 -1.67
CA CYS A 347 -7.85 -28.00 -1.36
C CYS A 347 -7.55 -28.53 0.04
N PRO A 348 -6.90 -29.68 0.18
CA PRO A 348 -6.45 -30.14 1.49
C PRO A 348 -5.31 -29.22 1.96
N ILE A 349 -5.52 -28.55 3.08
CA ILE A 349 -4.49 -27.75 3.73
C ILE A 349 -3.86 -28.62 4.82
N PRO A 350 -2.61 -29.07 4.67
CA PRO A 350 -1.93 -29.75 5.76
C PRO A 350 -1.67 -28.74 6.89
N LEU A 351 -2.13 -29.04 8.07
CA LEU A 351 -1.97 -28.19 9.24
C LEU A 351 -0.58 -28.27 9.88
N ASP A 352 0.31 -29.08 9.32
CA ASP A 352 1.66 -29.23 9.83
C ASP A 352 2.60 -28.21 9.23
N GLY A 353 2.69 -27.10 9.90
CA GLY A 353 3.56 -25.99 9.50
C GLY A 353 2.79 -24.92 8.72
N LEU A 354 2.28 -23.96 9.44
CA LEU A 354 1.60 -22.78 8.91
C LEU A 354 2.47 -22.01 7.91
N ARG A 355 2.35 -22.38 6.65
CA ARG A 355 2.91 -21.59 5.54
C ARG A 355 1.72 -21.03 4.74
N SER A 356 1.78 -19.76 4.40
CA SER A 356 0.80 -19.17 3.49
C SER A 356 0.92 -19.85 2.12
N THR A 357 -0.05 -20.66 1.77
CA THR A 357 -0.10 -21.32 0.46
C THR A 357 -0.97 -20.48 -0.48
N PRO A 358 -0.46 -19.99 -1.59
CA PRO A 358 -1.29 -19.27 -2.55
C PRO A 358 -2.20 -20.24 -3.27
N MET A 359 -3.49 -19.96 -3.26
CA MET A 359 -4.47 -20.73 -4.03
C MET A 359 -4.80 -19.94 -5.31
N ILE A 360 -4.42 -20.51 -6.43
CA ILE A 360 -4.73 -19.93 -7.74
C ILE A 360 -6.03 -20.55 -8.23
N CYS A 361 -7.06 -19.72 -8.34
CA CYS A 361 -8.31 -20.17 -8.94
C CYS A 361 -8.35 -19.70 -10.39
N ARG A 362 -8.15 -20.63 -11.34
CA ARG A 362 -8.31 -20.36 -12.76
C ARG A 362 -9.66 -20.93 -13.18
N THR A 363 -10.62 -20.07 -13.45
CA THR A 363 -11.91 -20.52 -13.99
C THR A 363 -12.13 -19.92 -15.38
N ALA A 364 -12.59 -20.75 -16.29
CA ALA A 364 -12.83 -20.38 -17.69
C ALA A 364 -13.97 -19.34 -17.87
N ALA A 365 -14.76 -19.13 -16.80
CA ALA A 365 -15.91 -18.23 -16.85
C ALA A 365 -15.54 -16.74 -16.61
N TRP A 366 -14.29 -16.47 -16.25
CA TRP A 366 -13.85 -15.12 -15.88
C TRP A 366 -13.07 -14.46 -17.04
N LYS A 367 -13.66 -14.39 -18.21
CA LYS A 367 -12.98 -13.83 -19.40
C LYS A 367 -12.52 -12.37 -19.27
N ARG A 368 -12.99 -11.66 -18.25
CA ARG A 368 -12.66 -10.24 -18.04
C ARG A 368 -11.77 -9.95 -16.81
N ILE A 369 -11.71 -10.88 -15.85
CA ILE A 369 -10.80 -10.76 -14.69
C ILE A 369 -9.65 -11.74 -14.90
N ARG A 370 -8.45 -11.22 -15.16
CA ARG A 370 -7.30 -12.08 -15.52
C ARG A 370 -6.78 -12.93 -14.36
N THR A 371 -6.86 -12.45 -13.13
CA THR A 371 -6.37 -13.23 -11.98
C THR A 371 -7.05 -12.81 -10.68
N VAL A 372 -7.62 -13.78 -9.98
CA VAL A 372 -8.12 -13.64 -8.60
C VAL A 372 -7.25 -14.51 -7.71
N ARG A 373 -6.69 -13.95 -6.65
CA ARG A 373 -5.84 -14.69 -5.71
C ARG A 373 -6.30 -14.51 -4.27
N TRP A 374 -6.22 -15.59 -3.52
CA TRP A 374 -6.59 -15.64 -2.11
C TRP A 374 -5.34 -15.55 -1.24
N ILE A 375 -5.37 -14.72 -0.25
CA ILE A 375 -4.30 -14.60 0.74
C ILE A 375 -4.88 -14.84 2.12
N PHE A 376 -4.34 -15.81 2.81
CA PHE A 376 -4.71 -16.11 4.19
C PHE A 376 -3.65 -15.51 5.11
N SER A 377 -4.08 -14.66 6.04
CA SER A 377 -3.19 -14.09 7.05
C SER A 377 -3.68 -14.53 8.43
N PHE A 378 -2.81 -15.23 9.14
CA PHE A 378 -3.08 -15.65 10.51
C PHE A 378 -2.26 -14.77 11.46
N PRO A 379 -2.84 -14.24 12.53
CA PRO A 379 -2.04 -13.52 13.52
C PRO A 379 -1.17 -14.52 14.29
N LEU A 380 0.12 -14.22 14.38
CA LEU A 380 1.05 -14.99 15.20
C LEU A 380 0.87 -14.56 16.67
N THR A 381 0.27 -15.42 17.46
CA THR A 381 0.32 -15.23 18.91
C THR A 381 1.71 -15.64 19.40
N ASN A 382 2.45 -14.66 19.89
CA ASN A 382 3.77 -14.89 20.49
C ASN A 382 3.61 -15.70 21.80
N ARG A 383 3.70 -17.01 21.69
CA ARG A 383 3.94 -17.85 22.88
C ARG A 383 5.37 -18.37 22.84
N LYS A 384 6.22 -17.81 23.70
CA LYS A 384 7.51 -18.40 24.02
C LYS A 384 7.24 -19.76 24.68
N ARG A 385 7.47 -20.85 23.95
CA ARG A 385 7.46 -22.19 24.54
C ARG A 385 8.85 -22.44 25.11
N ASN A 386 8.97 -22.36 26.44
CA ASN A 386 10.12 -22.94 27.12
C ASN A 386 9.92 -24.47 27.13
N TRP A 387 10.68 -25.14 26.29
CA TRP A 387 10.74 -26.60 26.28
C TRP A 387 11.73 -27.07 27.36
N HIS A 388 11.20 -27.51 28.50
CA HIS A 388 11.93 -28.41 29.39
C HIS A 388 11.21 -29.74 29.37
N GLY A 389 11.92 -30.75 28.85
CA GLY A 389 11.36 -32.06 28.67
C GLY A 389 11.00 -32.75 29.97
N LYS A 390 9.84 -33.36 29.99
CA LYS A 390 9.56 -34.66 30.62
C LYS A 390 8.20 -35.15 30.18
N THR A 391 8.15 -36.43 29.89
CA THR A 391 7.04 -37.25 29.43
C THR A 391 5.76 -37.11 30.27
N GLY A 392 4.65 -36.87 29.58
CA GLY A 392 3.30 -36.87 30.18
C GLY A 392 2.28 -36.20 29.26
N CYS A 393 1.61 -36.99 28.46
CA CYS A 393 0.56 -36.54 27.57
C CYS A 393 -0.66 -36.06 28.36
N ARG A 394 -0.85 -34.74 28.51
CA ARG A 394 -2.13 -34.18 28.96
C ARG A 394 -2.70 -33.26 27.86
N ARG A 395 -3.84 -33.69 27.37
CA ARG A 395 -4.63 -32.92 26.44
C ARG A 395 -5.11 -31.60 27.09
N ARG A 396 -4.72 -30.47 26.52
CA ARG A 396 -5.43 -29.23 26.77
C ARG A 396 -5.54 -28.44 25.48
N UNK A 397 -6.58 -28.15 24.94
CA UNK A 397 -6.81 -27.45 23.90
C UNK A 397 -7.06 -26.13 24.26
N UNK A 398 -6.68 -25.64 24.13
CA UNK A 398 -7.02 -24.51 24.34
C UNK A 398 -7.27 -23.97 23.16
N UNK A 399 -8.03 -24.05 22.91
CA UNK A 399 -8.43 -23.54 21.96
C UNK A 399 -8.26 -22.18 22.01
N UNK A 400 -7.63 -21.89 21.76
CA UNK A 400 -7.50 -20.69 21.66
C UNK A 400 -8.32 -20.30 20.65
N GLU A 401 -9.02 -19.39 20.86
CA GLU A 401 -9.77 -18.69 19.82
C GLU A 401 -8.76 -17.97 18.90
N GLU A 402 -8.52 -18.54 17.76
CA GLU A 402 -7.62 -17.94 16.77
C GLU A 402 -8.44 -17.05 15.83
N HIS A 403 -8.10 -15.77 15.82
CA HIS A 403 -8.68 -14.81 14.89
C HIS A 403 -7.85 -14.79 13.60
N PHE A 404 -8.52 -14.85 12.47
CA PHE A 404 -7.85 -14.72 11.19
C PHE A 404 -8.57 -13.72 10.29
N SER A 405 -7.86 -13.16 9.35
CA SER A 405 -8.45 -12.26 8.35
C SER A 405 -8.15 -12.79 6.95
N LEU A 406 -9.14 -12.71 6.08
CA LEU A 406 -8.99 -13.06 4.67
C LEU A 406 -8.85 -11.77 3.86
N ALA A 407 -7.92 -11.79 2.90
CA ALA A 407 -7.77 -10.72 1.93
C ALA A 407 -7.90 -11.31 0.53
N LEU A 408 -8.83 -10.76 -0.25
CA LEU A 408 -9.00 -11.10 -1.65
C LEU A 408 -8.46 -9.94 -2.47
N ARG A 409 -7.55 -10.23 -3.40
CA ARG A 409 -7.02 -9.23 -4.32
C ARG A 409 -7.49 -9.50 -5.73
N VAL A 410 -8.01 -8.46 -6.37
CA VAL A 410 -8.44 -8.50 -7.76
C VAL A 410 -7.44 -7.68 -8.58
N TYR A 411 -6.73 -8.34 -9.49
CA TYR A 411 -5.78 -7.70 -10.40
C TYR A 411 -6.47 -7.38 -11.71
N THR A 412 -6.16 -6.24 -12.29
CA THR A 412 -6.83 -5.72 -13.50
C THR A 412 -8.36 -5.72 -13.37
N PRO A 413 -8.90 -5.03 -12.36
CA PRO A 413 -10.35 -5.00 -12.17
C PRO A 413 -11.04 -4.34 -13.37
N ASP A 414 -12.21 -4.84 -13.71
CA ASP A 414 -13.08 -4.23 -14.72
C ASP A 414 -13.91 -3.07 -14.10
N GLU A 415 -14.66 -2.37 -14.92
CA GLU A 415 -15.46 -1.22 -14.48
C GLU A 415 -16.48 -1.58 -13.40
N GLN A 416 -17.08 -2.75 -13.47
CA GLN A 416 -18.03 -3.22 -12.45
C GLN A 416 -17.35 -3.41 -11.10
N THR A 417 -16.17 -4.02 -11.12
CA THR A 417 -15.36 -4.22 -9.90
C THR A 417 -14.92 -2.89 -9.32
N ILE A 418 -14.49 -1.95 -10.17
CA ILE A 418 -14.04 -0.61 -9.74
C ILE A 418 -15.18 0.16 -9.08
N ARG A 419 -16.40 0.05 -9.63
CA ARG A 419 -17.59 0.72 -9.05
C ARG A 419 -18.18 -0.01 -7.84
N GLY A 420 -17.60 -1.15 -7.44
CA GLY A 420 -18.11 -1.92 -6.32
C GLY A 420 -19.38 -2.71 -6.65
N GLU A 421 -19.71 -2.86 -7.93
CA GLU A 421 -20.88 -3.60 -8.40
C GLU A 421 -20.61 -5.11 -8.48
N TRP A 422 -19.35 -5.49 -8.47
CA TRP A 422 -18.95 -6.90 -8.50
C TRP A 422 -19.20 -7.56 -7.15
N GLU A 423 -19.85 -8.72 -7.17
CA GLU A 423 -20.13 -9.48 -5.97
C GLU A 423 -19.00 -10.47 -5.69
N PRO A 424 -18.30 -10.33 -4.56
CA PRO A 424 -17.28 -11.32 -4.17
C PRO A 424 -17.93 -12.65 -3.78
N PRO A 425 -17.17 -13.76 -3.85
CA PRO A 425 -17.72 -15.08 -3.52
C PRO A 425 -18.18 -15.16 -2.08
N VAL A 426 -19.23 -15.92 -1.86
CA VAL A 426 -19.74 -16.20 -0.50
C VAL A 426 -18.75 -17.12 0.21
N LEU A 427 -18.47 -16.80 1.47
CA LEU A 427 -17.72 -17.71 2.35
C LEU A 427 -18.73 -18.45 3.21
N GLU A 428 -18.84 -19.74 2.98
CA GLU A 428 -19.72 -20.63 3.74
C GLU A 428 -18.89 -21.41 4.77
N ARG A 429 -19.49 -21.55 5.94
CA ARG A 429 -18.96 -22.45 6.96
C ARG A 429 -19.46 -23.86 6.65
N ILE A 430 -18.58 -24.83 6.73
CA ILE A 430 -18.91 -26.25 6.57
C ILE A 430 -18.93 -26.91 7.96
#